data_290e13670e4f26acd05bd76f56e473ee
#
_entry.id   290e13670e4f26acd05bd76f56e473ee
#
_cell.length_a   1.000
_cell.length_b   1.000
_cell.length_c   1.000
_cell.angle_alpha   90.00
_cell.angle_beta   90.00
_cell.angle_gamma   90.00
#
_symmetry.space_group_name_H-M   'P 1'
#
loop_
_entity.id
_entity.type
_entity.pdbx_description
1 polymer ?
#
loop_
_entity_poly.entity_id
_entity_poly.type
_entity_poly.pdbx_seq_one_letter_code
_entity_poly.pdbx_strand_id
1 'polypeptide(L)'
;AAGCETTLLIRKDRVLSGWDRRAATTLTRELKRHGLTIVTRTHVTQVDTGANLGATVHYTRDGEDGDHTVYGQIVLAAIGRDPITDAGWFSSSGIARDDHGLIVTDQLGRTSVPGIWALGDVTPGHALAHRAFEQGITVAEAIAGLDPKPVDDATIPQVVFSSPEAACVGLTLDQASARDDLVEVSETVYPMMGNARMLMSGSGGSISLVSGASVADPDTPVVLGAHIIGPIASDLIAEAEQLIGNRVPLHDAARLIHPHPTFSEALGETLLKADGRPLNTR
;
A
#
# COMPACT_ATOMS: atom_id res chain seq x y z
N ALA A 1 3.29 3.10 20.72
CA ALA A 1 4.61 2.53 21.05
C ALA A 1 5.39 3.43 22.01
N ALA A 2 5.39 4.75 21.81
CA ALA A 2 6.11 5.70 22.69
C ALA A 2 5.34 6.11 23.95
N GLY A 3 4.16 5.55 24.20
CA GLY A 3 3.32 5.89 25.36
C GLY A 3 2.56 7.20 25.24
N CYS A 4 2.52 7.82 24.07
CA CYS A 4 1.76 9.05 23.84
C CYS A 4 0.29 8.72 23.59
N GLU A 5 -0.60 9.47 24.21
CA GLU A 5 -2.00 9.55 23.79
C GLU A 5 -2.06 10.21 22.42
N THR A 6 -2.63 9.51 21.44
CA THR A 6 -2.57 9.93 20.04
C THR A 6 -3.95 9.97 19.42
N THR A 7 -4.30 11.10 18.82
CA THR A 7 -5.51 11.26 18.00
C THR A 7 -5.11 11.43 16.53
N LEU A 8 -5.64 10.58 15.68
CA LEU A 8 -5.47 10.64 14.22
C LEU A 8 -6.74 11.23 13.58
N LEU A 9 -6.60 12.41 12.96
CA LEU A 9 -7.67 13.03 12.15
C LEU A 9 -7.44 12.63 10.69
N ILE A 10 -8.45 12.02 10.04
CA ILE A 10 -8.36 11.60 8.64
C ILE A 10 -9.54 12.12 7.83
N ARG A 11 -9.25 12.65 6.65
CA ARG A 11 -10.25 13.21 5.73
C ARG A 11 -11.18 12.14 5.15
N LYS A 12 -10.69 10.94 4.92
CA LYS A 12 -11.45 9.84 4.35
C LYS A 12 -12.28 9.10 5.41
N ASP A 13 -13.12 8.19 4.96
CA ASP A 13 -14.01 7.37 5.79
C ASP A 13 -13.28 6.30 6.62
N ARG A 14 -12.03 5.96 6.25
CA ARG A 14 -11.21 4.95 6.93
C ARG A 14 -9.72 5.19 6.71
N VAL A 15 -8.88 4.58 7.55
CA VAL A 15 -7.44 4.51 7.33
C VAL A 15 -7.17 3.69 6.05
N LEU A 16 -6.09 4.00 5.34
CA LEU A 16 -5.70 3.31 4.11
C LEU A 16 -6.86 3.15 3.12
N SER A 17 -7.59 4.23 2.84
CA SER A 17 -8.84 4.22 2.06
C SER A 17 -8.69 3.69 0.63
N GLY A 18 -7.48 3.69 0.07
CA GLY A 18 -7.15 3.11 -1.25
C GLY A 18 -6.76 1.63 -1.22
N TRP A 19 -6.65 1.03 -0.02
CA TRP A 19 -6.24 -0.36 0.16
C TRP A 19 -7.45 -1.29 0.28
N ASP A 20 -7.19 -2.58 0.31
CA ASP A 20 -8.21 -3.58 0.60
C ASP A 20 -9.01 -3.23 1.86
N ARG A 21 -10.33 -3.38 1.77
CA ARG A 21 -11.25 -2.94 2.82
C ARG A 21 -11.11 -3.76 4.10
N ARG A 22 -10.85 -5.08 3.99
CA ARG A 22 -10.70 -5.98 5.14
C ARG A 22 -9.36 -5.71 5.85
N ALA A 23 -8.29 -5.53 5.07
CA ALA A 23 -6.99 -5.15 5.59
C ALA A 23 -7.05 -3.81 6.35
N ALA A 24 -7.66 -2.78 5.75
CA ALA A 24 -7.87 -1.48 6.40
C ALA A 24 -8.69 -1.57 7.67
N THR A 25 -9.74 -2.43 7.70
CA THR A 25 -10.56 -2.67 8.89
C THR A 25 -9.77 -3.39 9.99
N THR A 26 -8.97 -4.39 9.61
CA THR A 26 -8.11 -5.12 10.56
C THR A 26 -7.09 -4.19 11.19
N LEU A 27 -6.39 -3.38 10.39
CA LEU A 27 -5.44 -2.39 10.89
C LEU A 27 -6.11 -1.38 11.83
N THR A 28 -7.26 -0.84 11.44
CA THR A 28 -8.02 0.12 12.25
C THR A 28 -8.35 -0.46 13.64
N ARG A 29 -8.79 -1.72 13.68
CA ARG A 29 -9.11 -2.41 14.93
C ARG A 29 -7.88 -2.56 15.82
N GLU A 30 -6.75 -2.99 15.25
CA GLU A 30 -5.50 -3.18 15.98
C GLU A 30 -4.94 -1.85 16.51
N LEU A 31 -4.95 -0.78 15.70
CA LEU A 31 -4.53 0.55 16.13
C LEU A 31 -5.38 1.08 17.30
N LYS A 32 -6.71 0.91 17.24
CA LYS A 32 -7.61 1.27 18.33
C LYS A 32 -7.35 0.43 19.59
N ARG A 33 -7.07 -0.86 19.44
CA ARG A 33 -6.70 -1.74 20.56
C ARG A 33 -5.41 -1.28 21.25
N HIS A 34 -4.50 -0.66 20.51
CA HIS A 34 -3.27 -0.05 21.02
C HIS A 34 -3.48 1.38 21.54
N GLY A 35 -4.71 1.86 21.68
CA GLY A 35 -5.04 3.13 22.30
C GLY A 35 -5.07 4.34 21.35
N LEU A 36 -5.01 4.12 20.01
CA LEU A 36 -5.12 5.22 19.06
C LEU A 36 -6.58 5.66 18.91
N THR A 37 -6.86 6.95 19.12
CA THR A 37 -8.15 7.56 18.77
C THR A 37 -8.13 7.92 17.28
N ILE A 38 -9.11 7.40 16.50
CA ILE A 38 -9.22 7.67 15.07
C ILE A 38 -10.54 8.36 14.80
N VAL A 39 -10.46 9.59 14.27
CA VAL A 39 -11.61 10.40 13.84
C VAL A 39 -11.57 10.51 12.32
N THR A 40 -12.63 10.01 11.68
CA THR A 40 -12.74 9.94 10.22
C THR A 40 -13.62 11.06 9.67
N ARG A 41 -13.52 11.32 8.35
CA ARG A 41 -14.31 12.34 7.63
C ARG A 41 -14.11 13.73 8.20
N THR A 42 -12.87 14.05 8.58
CA THR A 42 -12.52 15.33 9.20
C THR A 42 -11.92 16.29 8.18
N HIS A 43 -12.23 17.58 8.33
CA HIS A 43 -11.64 18.67 7.57
C HIS A 43 -11.02 19.64 8.57
N VAL A 44 -9.69 19.64 8.68
CA VAL A 44 -8.97 20.58 9.53
C VAL A 44 -9.11 21.98 8.93
N THR A 45 -9.59 22.92 9.75
CA THR A 45 -9.88 24.31 9.34
C THR A 45 -8.81 25.28 9.84
N GLN A 46 -8.25 25.03 11.05
CA GLN A 46 -7.29 25.91 11.68
C GLN A 46 -6.41 25.14 12.67
N VAL A 47 -5.20 25.64 12.90
CA VAL A 47 -4.30 25.18 13.96
C VAL A 47 -3.83 26.42 14.74
N ASP A 48 -4.22 26.51 15.99
CA ASP A 48 -3.85 27.62 16.88
C ASP A 48 -2.68 27.18 17.76
N THR A 49 -1.55 27.86 17.61
CA THR A 49 -0.39 27.69 18.49
C THR A 49 -0.50 28.72 19.61
N GLY A 50 -0.76 28.26 20.84
CA GLY A 50 -0.89 29.13 22.01
C GLY A 50 0.47 29.55 22.58
N ALA A 51 0.41 30.42 23.63
CA ALA A 51 1.59 30.84 24.41
C ALA A 51 2.22 29.69 25.23
N ASN A 52 1.50 28.60 25.43
CA ASN A 52 1.97 27.36 26.06
C ASN A 52 2.42 26.36 25.00
N LEU A 53 3.27 25.39 25.41
CA LEU A 53 3.68 24.27 24.52
C LEU A 53 2.45 23.51 24.05
N GLY A 54 2.32 23.34 22.72
CA GLY A 54 1.23 22.62 22.08
C GLY A 54 0.39 23.48 21.15
N ALA A 55 -0.62 22.85 20.55
CA ALA A 55 -1.56 23.53 19.66
C ALA A 55 -2.98 22.93 19.77
N THR A 56 -3.96 23.75 19.44
CA THR A 56 -5.36 23.32 19.27
C THR A 56 -5.66 23.20 17.78
N VAL A 57 -6.09 22.03 17.36
CA VAL A 57 -6.53 21.75 15.99
C VAL A 57 -8.05 21.87 15.93
N HIS A 58 -8.56 22.74 15.08
CA HIS A 58 -9.97 22.91 14.78
C HIS A 58 -10.32 22.10 13.52
N TYR A 59 -11.45 21.42 13.54
CA TYR A 59 -11.90 20.63 12.40
C TYR A 59 -13.42 20.52 12.37
N THR A 60 -13.97 20.35 11.17
CA THR A 60 -15.35 19.92 10.97
C THR A 60 -15.37 18.44 10.65
N ARG A 61 -16.56 17.83 10.71
CA ARG A 61 -16.75 16.42 10.40
C ARG A 61 -18.00 16.23 9.55
N ASP A 62 -17.87 15.45 8.45
CA ASP A 62 -19.01 15.17 7.59
C ASP A 62 -20.14 14.50 8.37
N GLY A 63 -21.35 15.06 8.25
CA GLY A 63 -22.57 14.55 8.90
C GLY A 63 -22.72 14.97 10.37
N GLU A 64 -21.86 15.84 10.89
CA GLU A 64 -22.00 16.46 12.20
C GLU A 64 -22.01 17.99 12.06
N ASP A 65 -22.90 18.66 12.78
CA ASP A 65 -22.94 20.12 12.79
C ASP A 65 -21.96 20.69 13.82
N GLY A 66 -21.31 21.81 13.45
CA GLY A 66 -20.44 22.57 14.33
C GLY A 66 -18.94 22.28 14.18
N ASP A 67 -18.16 23.08 14.88
CA ASP A 67 -16.72 22.98 14.93
C ASP A 67 -16.29 22.10 16.13
N HIS A 68 -15.33 21.22 15.85
CA HIS A 68 -14.70 20.37 16.85
C HIS A 68 -13.27 20.84 17.10
N THR A 69 -12.75 20.53 18.27
CA THR A 69 -11.36 20.84 18.62
C THR A 69 -10.68 19.66 19.28
N VAL A 70 -9.38 19.54 19.06
CA VAL A 70 -8.51 18.64 19.82
C VAL A 70 -7.20 19.36 20.14
N TYR A 71 -6.77 19.27 21.39
CA TYR A 71 -5.50 19.79 21.85
C TYR A 71 -4.43 18.69 21.79
N GLY A 72 -3.22 19.06 21.36
CA GLY A 72 -2.05 18.20 21.42
C GLY A 72 -0.79 18.98 21.81
N GLN A 73 0.08 18.37 22.61
CA GLN A 73 1.41 18.93 22.90
C GLN A 73 2.29 18.94 21.64
N ILE A 74 2.05 18.01 20.72
CA ILE A 74 2.70 17.92 19.41
C ILE A 74 1.61 17.71 18.36
N VAL A 75 1.65 18.47 17.28
CA VAL A 75 0.79 18.29 16.10
C VAL A 75 1.69 17.92 14.93
N LEU A 76 1.44 16.75 14.33
CA LEU A 76 2.13 16.27 13.15
C LEU A 76 1.23 16.44 11.93
N ALA A 77 1.63 17.29 10.98
CA ALA A 77 0.96 17.43 9.69
C ALA A 77 1.54 16.40 8.70
N ALA A 78 0.72 15.42 8.34
CA ALA A 78 1.05 14.36 7.36
C ALA A 78 0.01 14.38 6.23
N ILE A 79 -0.18 15.54 5.59
CA ILE A 79 -1.30 15.85 4.68
C ILE A 79 -0.97 15.65 3.20
N GLY A 80 0.24 15.21 2.87
CA GLY A 80 0.69 14.96 1.50
C GLY A 80 2.03 15.61 1.18
N ARG A 81 2.40 15.54 -0.09
CA ARG A 81 3.60 16.14 -0.67
C ARG A 81 3.27 16.72 -2.04
N ASP A 82 3.86 17.84 -2.35
CA ASP A 82 3.79 18.46 -3.68
C ASP A 82 5.17 18.37 -4.36
N PRO A 83 5.24 18.17 -5.68
CA PRO A 83 6.50 18.16 -6.40
C PRO A 83 7.08 19.58 -6.44
N ILE A 84 8.39 19.73 -6.20
CA ILE A 84 9.08 21.02 -6.32
C ILE A 84 9.53 21.18 -7.77
N THR A 85 8.62 21.63 -8.63
CA THR A 85 8.82 21.85 -10.07
C THR A 85 8.51 23.29 -10.51
N ASP A 86 8.45 24.22 -9.56
CA ASP A 86 8.13 25.63 -9.76
C ASP A 86 9.37 26.56 -9.82
N ALA A 87 10.57 26.01 -9.69
CA ALA A 87 11.80 26.79 -9.80
C ALA A 87 11.89 27.51 -11.14
N GLY A 88 12.37 28.76 -11.14
CA GLY A 88 12.36 29.62 -12.33
C GLY A 88 13.07 29.02 -13.56
N TRP A 89 14.15 28.25 -13.37
CA TRP A 89 14.83 27.52 -14.45
C TRP A 89 13.97 26.41 -15.06
N PHE A 90 13.05 25.83 -14.28
CA PHE A 90 12.21 24.75 -14.75
C PHE A 90 11.23 25.23 -15.82
N SER A 91 10.63 26.40 -15.64
CA SER A 91 9.69 26.98 -16.61
C SER A 91 10.35 27.25 -17.98
N SER A 92 11.65 27.51 -18.01
CA SER A 92 12.42 27.74 -19.26
C SER A 92 12.95 26.46 -19.89
N SER A 93 12.87 25.29 -19.18
CA SER A 93 13.41 24.03 -19.68
C SER A 93 12.59 23.38 -20.81
N GLY A 94 11.31 23.71 -20.92
CA GLY A 94 10.36 23.06 -21.85
C GLY A 94 9.89 21.70 -21.40
N ILE A 95 10.21 21.27 -20.18
CA ILE A 95 9.75 19.98 -19.61
C ILE A 95 8.24 20.08 -19.31
N ALA A 96 7.46 19.15 -19.88
CA ALA A 96 6.03 19.08 -19.66
C ALA A 96 5.70 18.61 -18.24
N ARG A 97 4.65 19.21 -17.66
CA ARG A 97 4.07 18.84 -16.35
C ARG A 97 2.59 18.56 -16.51
N ASP A 98 2.06 17.73 -15.63
CA ASP A 98 0.61 17.55 -15.49
C ASP A 98 -0.02 18.66 -14.61
N ASP A 99 -1.34 18.58 -14.42
CA ASP A 99 -2.12 19.55 -13.62
C ASP A 99 -1.75 19.52 -12.12
N HIS A 100 -1.03 18.51 -11.66
CA HIS A 100 -0.51 18.39 -10.29
C HIS A 100 0.94 18.84 -10.16
N GLY A 101 1.55 19.31 -11.25
CA GLY A 101 2.94 19.74 -11.29
C GLY A 101 3.96 18.61 -11.43
N LEU A 102 3.51 17.36 -11.60
CA LEU A 102 4.40 16.22 -11.83
C LEU A 102 4.94 16.21 -13.25
N ILE A 103 6.18 15.76 -13.42
CA ILE A 103 6.82 15.66 -14.72
C ILE A 103 6.23 14.53 -15.53
N VAL A 104 5.71 14.84 -16.72
CA VAL A 104 5.19 13.83 -17.65
C VAL A 104 6.35 13.09 -18.30
N THR A 105 6.33 11.75 -18.23
CA THR A 105 7.32 10.86 -18.84
C THR A 105 6.65 9.76 -19.65
N ASP A 106 7.40 9.16 -20.55
CA ASP A 106 7.05 7.85 -21.09
C ASP A 106 7.37 6.74 -20.08
N GLN A 107 7.09 5.48 -20.45
CA GLN A 107 7.32 4.31 -19.60
C GLN A 107 8.80 4.04 -19.28
N LEU A 108 9.73 4.63 -20.01
CA LEU A 108 11.17 4.54 -19.80
C LEU A 108 11.75 5.80 -19.14
N GLY A 109 10.90 6.67 -18.61
CA GLY A 109 11.30 7.89 -17.91
C GLY A 109 11.73 9.05 -18.79
N ARG A 110 11.56 9.00 -20.15
CA ARG A 110 11.90 10.10 -21.03
C ARG A 110 10.89 11.23 -20.87
N THR A 111 11.40 12.47 -20.74
CA THR A 111 10.56 13.67 -20.69
C THR A 111 10.23 14.18 -22.09
N SER A 112 9.46 15.26 -22.17
CA SER A 112 9.21 16.00 -23.43
C SER A 112 10.46 16.60 -24.07
N VAL A 113 11.57 16.71 -23.33
CA VAL A 113 12.83 17.32 -23.81
C VAL A 113 13.86 16.20 -24.06
N PRO A 114 14.36 16.06 -25.29
CA PRO A 114 15.38 15.06 -25.62
C PRO A 114 16.62 15.20 -24.72
N GLY A 115 17.12 14.07 -24.22
CA GLY A 115 18.29 14.01 -23.34
C GLY A 115 17.99 14.30 -21.86
N ILE A 116 16.71 14.48 -21.50
CA ILE A 116 16.29 14.67 -20.11
C ILE A 116 15.31 13.55 -19.72
N TRP A 117 15.58 12.91 -18.59
CA TRP A 117 14.75 11.89 -17.97
C TRP A 117 14.29 12.35 -16.59
N ALA A 118 13.16 11.81 -16.14
CA ALA A 118 12.66 12.00 -14.78
C ALA A 118 12.15 10.68 -14.21
N LEU A 119 12.33 10.50 -12.89
CA LEU A 119 11.93 9.31 -12.17
C LEU A 119 11.61 9.63 -10.69
N GLY A 120 11.02 8.70 -9.97
CA GLY A 120 10.69 8.83 -8.55
C GLY A 120 9.51 9.76 -8.28
N ASP A 121 9.50 10.36 -7.10
CA ASP A 121 8.37 11.14 -6.55
C ASP A 121 7.98 12.36 -7.39
N VAL A 122 8.82 12.80 -8.30
CA VAL A 122 8.56 13.93 -9.21
C VAL A 122 7.75 13.51 -10.44
N THR A 123 7.51 12.21 -10.63
CA THR A 123 6.72 11.65 -11.74
C THR A 123 5.41 11.02 -11.23
N PRO A 124 4.36 10.92 -12.07
CA PRO A 124 3.11 10.26 -11.69
C PRO A 124 3.31 8.82 -11.21
N GLY A 125 2.48 8.38 -10.25
CA GLY A 125 2.49 7.04 -9.67
C GLY A 125 2.78 7.03 -8.18
N HIS A 126 3.20 5.88 -7.64
CA HIS A 126 3.49 5.74 -6.21
C HIS A 126 4.80 6.45 -5.83
N ALA A 127 4.73 7.38 -4.88
CA ALA A 127 5.91 8.06 -4.31
C ALA A 127 6.61 7.13 -3.29
N LEU A 128 7.39 6.16 -3.81
CA LEU A 128 8.06 5.11 -3.04
C LEU A 128 9.51 4.95 -3.51
N ALA A 129 10.44 4.91 -2.54
CA ALA A 129 11.87 4.85 -2.82
C ALA A 129 12.28 3.64 -3.69
N HIS A 130 11.74 2.45 -3.41
CA HIS A 130 12.05 1.24 -4.17
C HIS A 130 11.48 1.28 -5.60
N ARG A 131 10.36 1.99 -5.85
CA ARG A 131 9.91 2.29 -7.21
C ARG A 131 10.93 3.16 -7.94
N ALA A 132 11.44 4.20 -7.28
CA ALA A 132 12.45 5.08 -7.87
C ALA A 132 13.77 4.35 -8.15
N PHE A 133 14.15 3.35 -7.34
CA PHE A 133 15.34 2.52 -7.59
C PHE A 133 15.18 1.73 -8.88
N GLU A 134 14.06 1.05 -9.08
CA GLU A 134 13.80 0.28 -10.29
C GLU A 134 13.66 1.17 -11.54
N GLN A 135 12.97 2.31 -11.40
CA GLN A 135 12.95 3.32 -12.47
C GLN A 135 14.35 3.82 -12.82
N GLY A 136 15.23 3.98 -11.83
CA GLY A 136 16.63 4.38 -12.05
C GLY A 136 17.41 3.37 -12.87
N ILE A 137 17.21 2.06 -12.63
CA ILE A 137 17.78 0.98 -13.43
C ILE A 137 17.24 1.05 -14.87
N THR A 138 15.91 1.11 -15.02
CA THR A 138 15.23 1.23 -16.32
C THR A 138 15.74 2.42 -17.13
N VAL A 139 15.87 3.59 -16.52
CA VAL A 139 16.40 4.81 -17.18
C VAL A 139 17.86 4.63 -17.59
N ALA A 140 18.71 4.09 -16.71
CA ALA A 140 20.12 3.86 -17.01
C ALA A 140 20.32 2.89 -18.19
N GLU A 141 19.57 1.80 -18.21
CA GLU A 141 19.56 0.83 -19.30
C GLU A 141 19.06 1.43 -20.62
N ALA A 142 17.99 2.24 -20.56
CA ALA A 142 17.47 2.96 -21.74
C ALA A 142 18.49 3.95 -22.30
N ILE A 143 19.23 4.68 -21.45
CA ILE A 143 20.32 5.58 -21.86
C ILE A 143 21.46 4.79 -22.50
N ALA A 144 21.77 3.60 -21.99
CA ALA A 144 22.80 2.73 -22.55
C ALA A 144 22.39 2.04 -23.87
N GLY A 145 21.15 2.25 -24.35
CA GLY A 145 20.64 1.65 -25.57
C GLY A 145 20.23 0.18 -25.41
N LEU A 146 20.04 -0.28 -24.19
CA LEU A 146 19.44 -1.56 -23.87
C LEU A 146 17.91 -1.46 -24.04
N ASP A 147 17.22 -2.60 -23.99
CA ASP A 147 15.77 -2.70 -24.11
C ASP A 147 15.15 -3.12 -22.74
N PRO A 148 15.12 -2.22 -21.75
CA PRO A 148 14.63 -2.54 -20.43
C PRO A 148 13.11 -2.71 -20.42
N LYS A 149 12.62 -3.54 -19.50
CA LYS A 149 11.19 -3.59 -19.19
C LYS A 149 10.79 -2.31 -18.44
N PRO A 150 9.65 -1.70 -18.80
CA PRO A 150 9.04 -0.66 -17.97
C PRO A 150 8.70 -1.17 -16.57
N VAL A 151 8.76 -0.28 -15.59
CA VAL A 151 8.29 -0.57 -14.23
C VAL A 151 6.77 -0.74 -14.25
N ASP A 152 6.29 -1.88 -13.76
CA ASP A 152 4.86 -2.14 -13.60
C ASP A 152 4.41 -1.71 -12.19
N ASP A 153 3.68 -0.62 -12.11
CA ASP A 153 3.18 -0.09 -10.84
C ASP A 153 2.26 -1.09 -10.09
N ALA A 154 1.67 -2.07 -10.78
CA ALA A 154 0.85 -3.10 -10.15
C ALA A 154 1.68 -4.10 -9.32
N THR A 155 2.98 -4.22 -9.58
CA THR A 155 3.88 -5.12 -8.84
C THR A 155 4.71 -4.41 -7.76
N ILE A 156 4.44 -3.12 -7.49
CA ILE A 156 5.18 -2.35 -6.49
C ILE A 156 4.56 -2.56 -5.10
N PRO A 157 5.27 -3.18 -4.16
CA PRO A 157 4.77 -3.31 -2.79
C PRO A 157 4.63 -1.95 -2.11
N GLN A 158 3.56 -1.77 -1.36
CA GLN A 158 3.35 -0.62 -0.49
C GLN A 158 3.39 -1.07 0.97
N VAL A 159 4.07 -0.31 1.82
CA VAL A 159 4.24 -0.66 3.23
C VAL A 159 3.94 0.54 4.12
N VAL A 160 3.25 0.27 5.23
CA VAL A 160 3.06 1.20 6.34
C VAL A 160 3.65 0.58 7.59
N PHE A 161 4.69 1.21 8.13
CA PHE A 161 5.44 0.77 9.31
C PHE A 161 4.74 1.15 10.62
N SER A 162 3.47 0.79 10.72
CA SER A 162 2.71 0.88 11.98
C SER A 162 2.96 -0.36 12.86
N SER A 163 2.29 -0.45 14.00
CA SER A 163 2.28 -1.66 14.83
C SER A 163 0.84 -2.10 15.07
N PRO A 164 0.39 -3.21 14.44
CA PRO A 164 1.10 -4.04 13.44
C PRO A 164 1.40 -3.29 12.14
N GLU A 165 2.34 -3.80 11.36
CA GLU A 165 2.62 -3.30 10.01
C GLU A 165 1.48 -3.64 9.05
N ALA A 166 1.40 -2.86 7.97
CA ALA A 166 0.53 -3.15 6.84
C ALA A 166 1.32 -3.16 5.55
N ALA A 167 1.11 -4.15 4.70
CA ALA A 167 1.73 -4.23 3.38
C ALA A 167 0.72 -4.72 2.34
N CYS A 168 0.84 -4.24 1.11
CA CYS A 168 0.05 -4.74 -0.01
C CYS A 168 0.83 -4.70 -1.32
N VAL A 169 0.46 -5.56 -2.25
CA VAL A 169 0.92 -5.57 -3.64
C VAL A 169 -0.18 -6.13 -4.53
N GLY A 170 -0.27 -5.66 -5.76
CA GLY A 170 -1.29 -6.10 -6.72
C GLY A 170 -2.67 -5.49 -6.49
N LEU A 171 -3.70 -6.18 -6.96
CA LEU A 171 -5.07 -5.70 -7.03
C LEU A 171 -5.85 -5.97 -5.73
N THR A 172 -6.75 -5.06 -5.36
CA THR A 172 -7.83 -5.36 -4.42
C THR A 172 -8.90 -6.21 -5.11
N LEU A 173 -9.78 -6.85 -4.32
CA LEU A 173 -10.93 -7.59 -4.87
C LEU A 173 -11.79 -6.70 -5.78
N ASP A 174 -12.09 -5.47 -5.35
CA ASP A 174 -12.91 -4.54 -6.12
C ASP A 174 -12.24 -4.18 -7.46
N GLN A 175 -10.92 -3.93 -7.46
CA GLN A 175 -10.15 -3.64 -8.67
C GLN A 175 -10.10 -4.84 -9.62
N ALA A 176 -9.83 -6.04 -9.09
CA ALA A 176 -9.79 -7.25 -9.90
C ALA A 176 -11.15 -7.60 -10.49
N SER A 177 -12.23 -7.46 -9.70
CA SER A 177 -13.60 -7.74 -10.14
C SER A 177 -14.12 -6.73 -11.19
N ALA A 178 -13.55 -5.54 -11.26
CA ALA A 178 -13.92 -4.52 -12.25
C ALA A 178 -13.19 -4.71 -13.60
N ARG A 179 -12.31 -5.71 -13.73
CA ARG A 179 -11.55 -5.98 -14.96
C ARG A 179 -12.28 -7.00 -15.84
N ASP A 180 -12.50 -6.65 -17.10
CA ASP A 180 -13.15 -7.53 -18.09
C ASP A 180 -12.23 -8.65 -18.61
N ASP A 181 -10.92 -8.55 -18.41
CA ASP A 181 -9.92 -9.55 -18.82
C ASP A 181 -9.63 -10.61 -17.75
N LEU A 182 -10.32 -10.54 -16.61
CA LEU A 182 -10.20 -11.49 -15.50
C LEU A 182 -11.51 -12.25 -15.27
N VAL A 183 -11.38 -13.51 -14.89
CA VAL A 183 -12.49 -14.42 -14.53
C VAL A 183 -12.17 -15.14 -13.22
N GLU A 184 -13.21 -15.70 -12.58
CA GLU A 184 -13.11 -16.47 -11.33
C GLU A 184 -12.38 -15.70 -10.22
N VAL A 185 -12.53 -14.37 -10.21
CA VAL A 185 -11.91 -13.51 -9.20
C VAL A 185 -12.52 -13.81 -7.84
N SER A 186 -11.66 -14.12 -6.88
CA SER A 186 -12.04 -14.44 -5.50
C SER A 186 -11.06 -13.88 -4.48
N GLU A 187 -11.53 -13.69 -3.26
CA GLU A 187 -10.71 -13.28 -2.12
C GLU A 187 -10.68 -14.38 -1.06
N THR A 188 -9.47 -14.78 -0.68
CA THR A 188 -9.24 -15.70 0.42
C THR A 188 -8.63 -14.97 1.60
N VAL A 189 -9.27 -15.06 2.76
CA VAL A 189 -8.79 -14.43 4.00
C VAL A 189 -8.31 -15.47 4.99
N TYR A 190 -7.11 -15.23 5.51
CA TYR A 190 -6.51 -16.02 6.60
C TYR A 190 -6.32 -15.12 7.83
N PRO A 191 -7.08 -15.38 8.93
CA PRO A 191 -6.80 -14.72 10.21
C PRO A 191 -5.54 -15.34 10.81
N MET A 192 -4.49 -14.54 11.00
CA MET A 192 -3.18 -15.04 11.45
C MET A 192 -3.16 -15.55 12.90
N MET A 193 -4.25 -15.44 13.65
CA MET A 193 -4.35 -15.94 15.04
C MET A 193 -4.13 -17.45 15.18
N GLY A 194 -4.29 -18.22 14.10
CA GLY A 194 -3.96 -19.65 14.08
C GLY A 194 -2.47 -19.95 13.88
N ASN A 195 -1.67 -18.96 13.54
CA ASN A 195 -0.23 -19.12 13.32
C ASN A 195 0.53 -19.10 14.64
N ALA A 196 1.42 -20.10 14.88
CA ALA A 196 2.16 -20.24 16.12
C ALA A 196 3.01 -19.02 16.47
N ARG A 197 3.69 -18.39 15.48
CA ARG A 197 4.51 -17.19 15.71
C ARG A 197 3.66 -15.99 16.08
N MET A 198 2.44 -15.87 15.54
CA MET A 198 1.49 -14.82 15.93
C MET A 198 1.04 -14.97 17.38
N LEU A 199 0.73 -16.20 17.80
CA LEU A 199 0.39 -16.48 19.21
C LEU A 199 1.54 -16.10 20.15
N MET A 200 2.77 -16.45 19.78
CA MET A 200 3.97 -16.11 20.56
C MET A 200 4.24 -14.60 20.63
N SER A 201 3.91 -13.85 19.58
CA SER A 201 4.10 -12.40 19.53
C SER A 201 3.00 -11.61 20.23
N GLY A 202 1.87 -12.24 20.54
CA GLY A 202 0.68 -11.58 21.10
C GLY A 202 0.04 -10.55 20.15
N SER A 203 0.37 -10.61 18.86
CA SER A 203 -0.10 -9.66 17.86
C SER A 203 -1.35 -10.18 17.14
N GLY A 204 -2.15 -9.27 16.58
CA GLY A 204 -3.23 -9.58 15.66
C GLY A 204 -2.81 -9.35 14.21
N GLY A 205 -3.52 -9.97 13.29
CA GLY A 205 -3.27 -9.78 11.87
C GLY A 205 -4.12 -10.64 10.97
N SER A 206 -4.00 -10.39 9.68
CA SER A 206 -4.66 -11.18 8.63
C SER A 206 -3.91 -11.05 7.31
N ILE A 207 -4.04 -12.06 6.47
CA ILE A 207 -3.69 -12.01 5.06
C ILE A 207 -4.98 -12.08 4.26
N SER A 208 -5.16 -11.17 3.32
CA SER A 208 -6.18 -11.21 2.26
C SER A 208 -5.45 -11.42 0.94
N LEU A 209 -5.77 -12.50 0.25
CA LEU A 209 -5.22 -12.89 -1.04
C LEU A 209 -6.31 -12.81 -2.10
N VAL A 210 -6.09 -12.05 -3.16
CA VAL A 210 -6.95 -12.01 -4.33
C VAL A 210 -6.37 -12.92 -5.40
N SER A 211 -7.17 -13.86 -5.90
CA SER A 211 -6.80 -14.76 -6.98
C SER A 211 -7.84 -14.74 -8.09
N GLY A 212 -7.45 -15.16 -9.28
CA GLY A 212 -8.32 -15.25 -10.44
C GLY A 212 -7.52 -15.67 -11.67
N ALA A 213 -8.19 -15.91 -12.77
CA ALA A 213 -7.59 -16.32 -14.03
C ALA A 213 -7.79 -15.26 -15.13
N SER A 214 -6.95 -15.30 -16.14
CA SER A 214 -7.15 -14.50 -17.36
C SER A 214 -8.28 -15.11 -18.21
N VAL A 215 -9.09 -14.29 -18.87
CA VAL A 215 -10.05 -14.75 -19.88
C VAL A 215 -9.37 -15.57 -20.99
N ALA A 216 -8.10 -15.25 -21.30
CA ALA A 216 -7.32 -15.98 -22.32
C ALA A 216 -6.82 -17.35 -21.82
N ASP A 217 -6.72 -17.56 -20.49
CA ASP A 217 -6.31 -18.81 -19.86
C ASP A 217 -7.12 -18.98 -18.55
N PRO A 218 -8.39 -19.40 -18.67
CA PRO A 218 -9.29 -19.48 -17.53
C PRO A 218 -8.99 -20.65 -16.56
N ASP A 219 -8.24 -21.63 -17.03
CA ASP A 219 -7.92 -22.85 -16.28
C ASP A 219 -6.67 -22.66 -15.38
N THR A 220 -5.97 -21.54 -15.51
CA THR A 220 -4.73 -21.26 -14.75
C THR A 220 -4.90 -20.02 -13.86
N PRO A 221 -5.55 -20.16 -12.68
CA PRO A 221 -5.64 -19.06 -11.73
C PRO A 221 -4.26 -18.69 -11.18
N VAL A 222 -4.05 -17.39 -10.92
CA VAL A 222 -2.83 -16.84 -10.35
C VAL A 222 -3.17 -15.93 -9.16
N VAL A 223 -2.17 -15.57 -8.37
CA VAL A 223 -2.31 -14.52 -7.36
C VAL A 223 -2.34 -13.16 -8.07
N LEU A 224 -3.39 -12.39 -7.84
CA LEU A 224 -3.62 -11.06 -8.40
C LEU A 224 -3.30 -9.93 -7.43
N GLY A 225 -3.39 -10.22 -6.13
CA GLY A 225 -3.11 -9.25 -5.08
C GLY A 225 -2.98 -9.89 -3.71
N ALA A 226 -2.21 -9.24 -2.84
CA ALA A 226 -2.03 -9.64 -1.46
C ALA A 226 -2.02 -8.42 -0.53
N HIS A 227 -2.70 -8.54 0.61
CA HIS A 227 -2.83 -7.49 1.62
C HIS A 227 -2.59 -8.12 2.98
N ILE A 228 -1.51 -7.71 3.65
CA ILE A 228 -1.02 -8.32 4.88
C ILE A 228 -1.06 -7.29 6.00
N ILE A 229 -1.67 -7.65 7.11
CA ILE A 229 -1.59 -6.92 8.38
C ILE A 229 -0.93 -7.84 9.39
N GLY A 230 0.22 -7.47 9.90
CA GLY A 230 0.96 -8.33 10.85
C GLY A 230 2.31 -7.73 11.28
N PRO A 231 3.04 -8.40 12.19
CA PRO A 231 4.27 -7.86 12.77
C PRO A 231 5.41 -7.59 11.77
N ILE A 232 5.50 -8.37 10.73
CA ILE A 232 6.56 -8.30 9.70
C ILE A 232 5.95 -8.31 8.29
N ALA A 233 4.83 -7.60 8.12
CA ALA A 233 4.15 -7.54 6.82
C ALA A 233 5.06 -6.99 5.72
N SER A 234 5.98 -6.09 6.07
CA SER A 234 6.98 -5.51 5.16
C SER A 234 7.94 -6.53 4.56
N ASP A 235 8.29 -7.58 5.30
CA ASP A 235 9.14 -8.66 4.80
C ASP A 235 8.32 -9.72 4.06
N LEU A 236 7.13 -10.06 4.57
CA LEU A 236 6.27 -11.10 3.98
C LEU A 236 5.75 -10.72 2.60
N ILE A 237 5.55 -9.44 2.33
CA ILE A 237 4.98 -8.99 1.06
C ILE A 237 5.89 -9.27 -0.15
N ALA A 238 7.19 -9.43 0.07
CA ALA A 238 8.15 -9.72 -0.99
C ALA A 238 7.91 -11.08 -1.67
N GLU A 239 7.43 -12.09 -0.94
CA GLU A 239 7.04 -13.37 -1.53
C GLU A 239 5.80 -13.19 -2.42
N ALA A 240 4.80 -12.47 -1.95
CA ALA A 240 3.60 -12.19 -2.73
C ALA A 240 3.92 -11.40 -4.01
N GLU A 241 4.85 -10.44 -3.94
CA GLU A 241 5.33 -9.70 -5.11
C GLU A 241 5.92 -10.65 -6.15
N GLN A 242 6.80 -11.59 -5.74
CA GLN A 242 7.39 -12.58 -6.65
C GLN A 242 6.33 -13.48 -7.30
N LEU A 243 5.30 -13.88 -6.57
CA LEU A 243 4.19 -14.67 -7.13
C LEU A 243 3.40 -13.88 -8.18
N ILE A 244 3.10 -12.62 -7.91
CA ILE A 244 2.34 -11.73 -8.80
C ILE A 244 3.19 -11.33 -10.02
N GLY A 245 4.41 -10.84 -9.80
CA GLY A 245 5.31 -10.36 -10.85
C GLY A 245 5.69 -11.44 -11.86
N ASN A 246 5.83 -12.69 -11.39
CA ASN A 246 6.12 -13.85 -12.23
C ASN A 246 4.86 -14.62 -12.69
N ARG A 247 3.66 -14.17 -12.29
CA ARG A 247 2.39 -14.84 -12.62
C ARG A 247 2.41 -16.35 -12.31
N VAL A 248 2.90 -16.69 -11.11
CA VAL A 248 3.01 -18.08 -10.68
C VAL A 248 1.61 -18.70 -10.57
N PRO A 249 1.32 -19.85 -11.20
CA PRO A 249 0.03 -20.54 -11.05
C PRO A 249 -0.29 -20.78 -9.57
N LEU A 250 -1.52 -20.51 -9.16
CA LEU A 250 -1.95 -20.61 -7.74
C LEU A 250 -1.68 -22.01 -7.17
N HIS A 251 -1.93 -23.05 -7.98
CA HIS A 251 -1.67 -24.42 -7.57
C HIS A 251 -0.19 -24.69 -7.28
N ASP A 252 0.72 -24.12 -8.07
CA ASP A 252 2.16 -24.26 -7.86
C ASP A 252 2.62 -23.45 -6.67
N ALA A 253 2.14 -22.21 -6.54
CA ALA A 253 2.40 -21.35 -5.38
C ALA A 253 1.97 -22.02 -4.06
N ALA A 254 0.80 -22.67 -4.03
CA ALA A 254 0.28 -23.40 -2.88
C ALA A 254 1.09 -24.66 -2.50
N ARG A 255 2.06 -25.07 -3.30
CA ARG A 255 2.96 -26.21 -3.03
C ARG A 255 4.34 -25.77 -2.50
N LEU A 256 4.61 -24.47 -2.42
CA LEU A 256 5.85 -23.96 -1.85
C LEU A 256 5.95 -24.32 -0.37
N ILE A 257 7.16 -24.65 0.09
CA ILE A 257 7.38 -25.12 1.46
C ILE A 257 7.82 -23.93 2.32
N HIS A 258 7.07 -23.68 3.39
CA HIS A 258 7.38 -22.66 4.37
C HIS A 258 7.98 -23.30 5.63
N PRO A 259 9.05 -22.75 6.22
CA PRO A 259 9.64 -23.31 7.43
C PRO A 259 8.72 -23.11 8.64
N HIS A 260 8.69 -24.14 9.54
CA HIS A 260 7.91 -24.11 10.77
C HIS A 260 8.82 -23.94 12.01
N PRO A 261 8.46 -23.10 13.02
CA PRO A 261 7.35 -22.14 13.05
C PRO A 261 7.80 -20.75 12.55
N THR A 262 7.11 -20.18 11.59
CA THR A 262 7.41 -18.85 11.04
C THR A 262 6.13 -18.05 10.78
N PHE A 263 6.28 -16.73 10.53
CA PHE A 263 5.18 -15.91 10.05
C PHE A 263 4.83 -16.21 8.59
N SER A 264 5.81 -16.63 7.77
CA SER A 264 5.59 -16.94 6.35
C SER A 264 4.64 -18.11 6.11
N GLU A 265 4.51 -19.05 7.07
CA GLU A 265 3.50 -20.11 7.00
C GLU A 265 2.08 -19.55 6.85
N ALA A 266 1.80 -18.33 7.35
CA ALA A 266 0.49 -17.72 7.17
C ALA A 266 0.18 -17.42 5.70
N LEU A 267 1.17 -17.06 4.89
CA LEU A 267 1.01 -16.91 3.44
C LEU A 267 0.82 -18.27 2.77
N GLY A 268 1.61 -19.27 3.14
CA GLY A 268 1.45 -20.65 2.66
C GLY A 268 0.06 -21.22 2.94
N GLU A 269 -0.46 -21.04 4.16
CA GLU A 269 -1.83 -21.44 4.53
C GLU A 269 -2.89 -20.68 3.72
N THR A 270 -2.65 -19.40 3.44
CA THR A 270 -3.56 -18.62 2.61
C THR A 270 -3.59 -19.12 1.17
N LEU A 271 -2.43 -19.45 0.61
CA LEU A 271 -2.30 -20.04 -0.73
C LEU A 271 -2.96 -21.41 -0.81
N LEU A 272 -2.72 -22.30 0.16
CA LEU A 272 -3.38 -23.61 0.25
C LEU A 272 -4.90 -23.46 0.34
N LYS A 273 -5.39 -22.52 1.13
CA LYS A 273 -6.82 -22.26 1.27
C LYS A 273 -7.41 -21.72 -0.04
N ALA A 274 -6.72 -20.82 -0.73
CA ALA A 274 -7.14 -20.29 -2.02
C ALA A 274 -7.20 -21.37 -3.10
N ASP A 275 -6.29 -22.35 -3.05
CA ASP A 275 -6.25 -23.52 -3.93
C ASP A 275 -7.24 -24.65 -3.51
N GLY A 276 -8.12 -24.40 -2.55
CA GLY A 276 -9.12 -25.35 -2.09
C GLY A 276 -8.59 -26.49 -1.22
N ARG A 277 -7.35 -26.40 -0.72
CA ARG A 277 -6.66 -27.44 0.09
C ARG A 277 -6.20 -26.93 1.45
N PRO A 278 -7.07 -26.33 2.27
CA PRO A 278 -6.66 -25.79 3.57
C PRO A 278 -6.09 -26.89 4.46
N LEU A 279 -4.95 -26.63 5.14
CA LEU A 279 -4.32 -27.58 6.02
C LEU A 279 -4.73 -27.35 7.49
N ASN A 280 -4.56 -26.14 8.00
CA ASN A 280 -4.80 -25.81 9.41
C ASN A 280 -5.99 -24.85 9.61
N THR A 281 -6.72 -24.50 8.56
CA THR A 281 -7.90 -23.63 8.62
C THR A 281 -9.10 -24.27 7.93
N ARG A 282 -10.29 -23.89 8.36
CA ARG A 282 -11.56 -24.25 7.70
C ARG A 282 -12.07 -23.11 6.85
#